data_28aa3db216cf1bca40e912d33bcad803
#
_entry.id   28aa3db216cf1bca40e912d33bcad803
#
_cell.length_a   1.000
_cell.length_b   1.000
_cell.length_c   1.000
_cell.angle_alpha   90.00
_cell.angle_beta   90.00
_cell.angle_gamma   90.00
#
_symmetry.space_group_name_H-M   'P 1'
#
loop_
_entity.id
_entity.type
_entity.pdbx_description
1 polymer ?
#
loop_
_entity_poly.entity_id
_entity_poly.type
_entity_poly.pdbx_seq_one_letter_code
_entity_poly.pdbx_strand_id
1 'polypeptide(L)'
;MSGQGKSMWDKLENIPREVLYGILLVVFVIPMIFPLGLPVPISENVRRWYQTIEDLPPGSVVMIDFGYSGGGEPELGPMAVAVYRHLFTKGDIKVICMSTSIEGTQLWDKAMAEIRPEQRFGAQYGVDYIHIGYIAGTETAMARSWH
;
A
#
# COMPACT_ATOMS: atom_id res chain seq x y z
N MET A 1 47.28 -20.85 40.39
CA MET A 1 45.85 -21.34 40.38
C MET A 1 45.01 -20.12 39.99
N SER A 2 44.81 -19.95 38.71
CA SER A 2 43.98 -18.87 38.14
C SER A 2 42.67 -19.47 37.61
N GLY A 3 41.61 -19.31 38.39
CA GLY A 3 40.27 -19.65 37.99
C GLY A 3 39.79 -18.63 36.94
N GLN A 4 39.97 -18.96 35.68
CA GLN A 4 39.31 -18.23 34.61
C GLN A 4 37.78 -18.51 34.68
N GLY A 5 37.07 -17.51 35.16
CA GLY A 5 35.62 -17.50 35.01
C GLY A 5 35.26 -17.67 33.54
N LYS A 6 34.58 -18.78 33.20
CA LYS A 6 34.05 -19.00 31.83
C LYS A 6 33.23 -17.77 31.45
N SER A 7 33.73 -17.05 30.46
CA SER A 7 33.07 -15.86 29.91
C SER A 7 31.67 -16.22 29.46
N MET A 8 30.73 -15.30 29.61
CA MET A 8 29.36 -15.47 29.05
C MET A 8 29.41 -15.87 27.58
N TRP A 9 30.43 -15.46 26.86
CA TRP A 9 30.67 -15.79 25.45
C TRP A 9 30.92 -17.29 25.23
N ASP A 10 31.68 -17.95 26.10
CA ASP A 10 31.93 -19.39 26.03
C ASP A 10 30.67 -20.26 26.26
N LYS A 11 29.68 -19.69 26.98
CA LYS A 11 28.37 -20.33 27.18
C LYS A 11 27.47 -20.17 25.96
N LEU A 12 27.57 -19.05 25.27
CA LEU A 12 26.81 -18.76 24.04
C LEU A 12 27.30 -19.63 22.86
N GLU A 13 28.60 -19.87 22.78
CA GLU A 13 29.22 -20.68 21.72
C GLU A 13 28.84 -22.17 21.79
N ASN A 14 28.48 -22.63 22.97
CA ASN A 14 28.09 -24.03 23.22
C ASN A 14 26.59 -24.30 23.23
N ILE A 15 25.76 -23.40 22.72
CA ILE A 15 24.31 -23.60 22.63
C ILE A 15 24.01 -24.62 21.50
N PRO A 16 23.32 -25.73 21.80
CA PRO A 16 22.89 -26.66 20.74
C PRO A 16 22.02 -25.97 19.68
N ARG A 17 22.22 -26.31 18.43
CA ARG A 17 21.46 -25.70 17.30
C ARG A 17 19.95 -25.87 17.45
N GLU A 18 19.54 -27.02 18.05
CA GLU A 18 18.14 -27.35 18.33
C GLU A 18 17.48 -26.34 19.26
N VAL A 19 18.22 -25.84 20.25
CA VAL A 19 17.74 -24.82 21.18
C VAL A 19 17.59 -23.45 20.44
N LEU A 20 18.55 -23.11 19.59
CA LEU A 20 18.48 -21.90 18.76
C LEU A 20 17.27 -21.93 17.83
N TYR A 21 17.05 -23.05 17.13
CA TYR A 21 15.89 -23.22 16.27
C TYR A 21 14.57 -23.20 17.05
N GLY A 22 14.53 -23.81 18.23
CA GLY A 22 13.37 -23.75 19.12
C GLY A 22 13.01 -22.32 19.54
N ILE A 23 14.01 -21.54 19.96
CA ILE A 23 13.82 -20.13 20.33
C ILE A 23 13.35 -19.32 19.12
N LEU A 24 13.98 -19.50 17.96
CA LEU A 24 13.64 -18.79 16.74
C LEU A 24 12.20 -19.12 16.31
N LEU A 25 11.80 -20.39 16.36
CA LEU A 25 10.45 -20.81 16.08
C LEU A 25 9.44 -20.15 17.02
N VAL A 26 9.71 -20.13 18.32
CA VAL A 26 8.84 -19.49 19.32
C VAL A 26 8.70 -18.00 19.05
N VAL A 27 9.82 -17.30 18.76
CA VAL A 27 9.84 -15.85 18.47
C VAL A 27 9.02 -15.49 17.22
N PHE A 28 9.00 -16.37 16.21
CA PHE A 28 8.21 -16.13 15.00
C PHE A 28 6.75 -16.57 15.14
N VAL A 29 6.49 -17.71 15.78
CA VAL A 29 5.14 -18.28 15.89
C VAL A 29 4.26 -17.48 16.84
N ILE A 30 4.81 -16.99 17.96
CA ILE A 30 4.03 -16.24 18.95
C ILE A 30 3.40 -14.97 18.34
N PRO A 31 4.13 -14.07 17.66
CA PRO A 31 3.51 -12.89 17.04
C PRO A 31 2.55 -13.21 15.89
N MET A 32 2.73 -14.38 15.25
CA MET A 32 1.85 -14.81 14.17
C MET A 32 0.49 -15.29 14.70
N ILE A 33 0.46 -15.96 15.88
CA ILE A 33 -0.78 -16.41 16.54
C ILE A 33 -1.45 -15.25 17.30
N PHE A 34 -0.64 -14.42 17.95
CA PHE A 34 -1.09 -13.26 18.71
C PHE A 34 -0.57 -12.00 18.04
N PRO A 35 -1.31 -11.45 17.02
CA PRO A 35 -0.89 -10.23 16.37
C PRO A 35 -0.78 -9.11 17.41
N LEU A 36 0.46 -8.67 17.64
CA LEU A 36 0.75 -7.51 18.46
C LEU A 36 0.13 -6.30 17.76
N GLY A 37 -1.06 -5.90 18.17
CA GLY A 37 -1.74 -4.70 17.67
C GLY A 37 -0.97 -3.44 18.03
N LEU A 38 0.26 -3.32 17.53
CA LEU A 38 1.08 -2.13 17.77
C LEU A 38 0.40 -0.93 17.09
N PRO A 39 0.16 0.16 17.83
CA PRO A 39 -0.35 1.38 17.22
C PRO A 39 0.69 1.90 16.23
N VAL A 40 0.37 1.80 14.95
CA VAL A 40 1.21 2.40 13.90
C VAL A 40 0.92 3.90 13.90
N PRO A 41 1.88 4.76 14.26
CA PRO A 41 1.66 6.19 14.21
C PRO A 41 1.42 6.61 12.75
N ILE A 42 0.34 7.35 12.53
CA ILE A 42 0.04 7.92 11.21
C ILE A 42 1.14 8.96 10.92
N SER A 43 1.90 8.74 9.84
CA SER A 43 2.94 9.68 9.44
C SER A 43 2.33 11.02 9.01
N GLU A 44 3.09 12.10 9.19
CA GLU A 44 2.68 13.44 8.77
C GLU A 44 2.35 13.49 7.27
N ASN A 45 3.06 12.73 6.45
CA ASN A 45 2.80 12.64 5.01
C ASN A 45 1.42 12.03 4.71
N VAL A 46 1.04 10.98 5.41
CA VAL A 46 -0.29 10.36 5.25
C VAL A 46 -1.38 11.32 5.68
N ARG A 47 -1.17 12.08 6.77
CA ARG A 47 -2.10 13.09 7.23
C ARG A 47 -2.28 14.22 6.22
N ARG A 48 -1.19 14.71 5.61
CA ARG A 48 -1.23 15.74 4.56
C ARG A 48 -1.96 15.23 3.32
N TRP A 49 -1.71 14.00 2.90
CA TRP A 49 -2.43 13.36 1.81
C TRP A 49 -3.94 13.32 2.06
N TYR A 50 -4.33 12.88 3.24
CA TYR A 50 -5.73 12.85 3.65
C TYR A 50 -6.36 14.25 3.59
N GLN A 51 -5.70 15.24 4.17
CA GLN A 51 -6.15 16.64 4.16
C GLN A 51 -6.24 17.20 2.74
N THR A 52 -5.27 16.92 1.88
CA THR A 52 -5.30 17.35 0.48
C THR A 52 -6.56 16.85 -0.24
N ILE A 53 -6.97 15.59 -0.01
CA ILE A 53 -8.21 15.07 -0.58
C ILE A 53 -9.43 15.74 0.05
N GLU A 54 -9.42 15.95 1.38
CA GLU A 54 -10.53 16.63 2.06
C GLU A 54 -10.73 18.07 1.58
N ASP A 55 -9.66 18.78 1.30
CA ASP A 55 -9.68 20.18 0.86
C ASP A 55 -10.04 20.36 -0.63
N LEU A 56 -10.16 19.26 -1.39
CA LEU A 56 -10.56 19.35 -2.80
C LEU A 56 -11.98 19.96 -2.92
N PRO A 57 -12.14 21.03 -3.71
CA PRO A 57 -13.45 21.60 -3.96
C PRO A 57 -14.35 20.64 -4.77
N PRO A 58 -15.68 20.73 -4.60
CA PRO A 58 -16.63 19.97 -5.41
C PRO A 58 -16.40 20.18 -6.92
N GLY A 59 -16.51 19.11 -7.70
CA GLY A 59 -16.26 19.14 -9.14
C GLY A 59 -14.79 19.03 -9.54
N SER A 60 -13.87 18.86 -8.59
CA SER A 60 -12.46 18.63 -8.88
C SER A 60 -12.24 17.35 -9.69
N VAL A 61 -11.24 17.40 -10.57
CA VAL A 61 -10.78 16.23 -11.32
C VAL A 61 -9.44 15.78 -10.75
N VAL A 62 -9.39 14.52 -10.31
CA VAL A 62 -8.17 13.89 -9.74
C VAL A 62 -7.66 12.88 -10.75
N MET A 63 -6.38 12.97 -11.10
CA MET A 63 -5.71 11.98 -11.93
C MET A 63 -4.86 11.05 -11.04
N ILE A 64 -5.01 9.75 -11.23
CA ILE A 64 -4.27 8.73 -10.48
C ILE A 64 -3.58 7.79 -11.46
N ASP A 65 -2.29 7.52 -11.20
CA ASP A 65 -1.50 6.56 -11.97
C ASP A 65 -1.32 5.25 -11.19
N PHE A 66 -1.71 4.14 -11.81
CA PHE A 66 -1.36 2.79 -11.37
C PHE A 66 0.00 2.39 -11.96
N GLY A 67 1.05 3.07 -11.51
CA GLY A 67 2.42 2.91 -12.01
C GLY A 67 3.24 1.81 -11.33
N TYR A 68 2.66 0.99 -10.46
CA TYR A 68 3.37 -0.08 -9.78
C TYR A 68 3.15 -1.44 -10.45
N SER A 69 4.07 -2.38 -10.18
CA SER A 69 4.01 -3.76 -10.66
C SER A 69 3.39 -4.69 -9.62
N GLY A 70 3.06 -5.93 -10.04
CA GLY A 70 2.51 -6.95 -9.15
C GLY A 70 3.37 -7.26 -7.91
N GLY A 71 4.69 -7.05 -8.00
CA GLY A 71 5.59 -7.18 -6.84
C GLY A 71 5.34 -6.15 -5.74
N GLY A 72 4.86 -4.96 -6.09
CA GLY A 72 4.50 -3.90 -5.14
C GLY A 72 3.05 -3.98 -4.66
N GLU A 73 2.23 -4.82 -5.26
CA GLU A 73 0.79 -4.90 -4.98
C GLU A 73 0.44 -5.22 -3.52
N PRO A 74 1.13 -6.11 -2.78
CA PRO A 74 0.79 -6.38 -1.38
C PRO A 74 0.88 -5.14 -0.47
N GLU A 75 1.73 -4.18 -0.81
CA GLU A 75 1.92 -2.94 -0.05
C GLU A 75 1.09 -1.79 -0.62
N LEU A 76 1.15 -1.58 -1.94
CA LEU A 76 0.52 -0.43 -2.61
C LEU A 76 -0.96 -0.65 -2.93
N GLY A 77 -1.40 -1.91 -3.11
CA GLY A 77 -2.79 -2.24 -3.40
C GLY A 77 -3.77 -1.76 -2.34
N PRO A 78 -3.58 -2.10 -1.04
CA PRO A 78 -4.44 -1.60 0.03
C PRO A 78 -4.46 -0.07 0.15
N MET A 79 -3.32 0.58 -0.12
CA MET A 79 -3.22 2.04 -0.13
C MET A 79 -4.04 2.64 -1.27
N ALA A 80 -3.93 2.09 -2.49
CA ALA A 80 -4.72 2.51 -3.64
C ALA A 80 -6.22 2.38 -3.36
N VAL A 81 -6.65 1.21 -2.83
CA VAL A 81 -8.04 0.97 -2.44
C VAL A 81 -8.54 2.01 -1.42
N ALA A 82 -7.73 2.36 -0.42
CA ALA A 82 -8.07 3.36 0.58
C ALA A 82 -8.25 4.76 -0.03
N VAL A 83 -7.35 5.18 -0.93
CA VAL A 83 -7.43 6.47 -1.63
C VAL A 83 -8.68 6.56 -2.50
N TYR A 84 -8.97 5.53 -3.29
CA TYR A 84 -10.16 5.51 -4.13
C TYR A 84 -11.45 5.52 -3.31
N ARG A 85 -11.52 4.74 -2.23
CA ARG A 85 -12.69 4.78 -1.32
C ARG A 85 -12.90 6.16 -0.75
N HIS A 86 -11.83 6.85 -0.37
CA HIS A 86 -11.91 8.22 0.14
C HIS A 86 -12.48 9.17 -0.91
N LEU A 87 -11.96 9.14 -2.15
CA LEU A 87 -12.44 9.96 -3.25
C LEU A 87 -13.92 9.70 -3.57
N PHE A 88 -14.34 8.44 -3.67
CA PHE A 88 -15.73 8.09 -3.94
C PHE A 88 -16.67 8.45 -2.78
N THR A 89 -16.18 8.45 -1.54
CA THR A 89 -16.98 8.88 -0.38
C THR A 89 -17.34 10.35 -0.44
N LYS A 90 -16.46 11.20 -1.03
CA LYS A 90 -16.77 12.62 -1.23
C LYS A 90 -17.85 12.86 -2.28
N GLY A 91 -18.01 11.97 -3.25
CA GLY A 91 -19.11 11.96 -4.21
C GLY A 91 -19.04 12.99 -5.35
N ASP A 92 -18.46 14.18 -5.11
CA ASP A 92 -18.41 15.27 -6.08
C ASP A 92 -17.07 15.40 -6.80
N ILE A 93 -16.25 14.36 -6.79
CA ILE A 93 -14.91 14.34 -7.39
C ILE A 93 -14.89 13.37 -8.56
N LYS A 94 -14.36 13.83 -9.70
CA LYS A 94 -14.15 12.99 -10.87
C LYS A 94 -12.75 12.40 -10.86
N VAL A 95 -12.64 11.11 -11.17
CA VAL A 95 -11.38 10.39 -11.10
C VAL A 95 -11.00 9.86 -12.48
N ILE A 96 -9.85 10.30 -12.97
CA ILE A 96 -9.23 9.79 -14.19
C ILE A 96 -8.08 8.88 -13.77
N CYS A 97 -8.17 7.61 -14.10
CA CYS A 97 -7.10 6.67 -13.86
C CYS A 97 -6.33 6.37 -15.15
N MET A 98 -5.04 6.27 -15.05
CA MET A 98 -4.15 5.76 -16.09
C MET A 98 -3.19 4.73 -15.51
N SER A 99 -2.52 4.00 -16.37
CA SER A 99 -1.50 3.03 -15.96
C SER A 99 -0.23 3.26 -16.76
N THR A 100 0.86 3.58 -16.08
CA THR A 100 2.19 3.66 -16.68
C THR A 100 2.96 2.35 -16.57
N SER A 101 2.46 1.40 -15.78
CA SER A 101 2.90 0.01 -15.74
C SER A 101 2.03 -0.88 -16.63
N ILE A 102 2.63 -1.86 -17.30
CA ILE A 102 1.90 -2.85 -18.12
C ILE A 102 0.89 -3.63 -17.26
N GLU A 103 1.24 -3.94 -16.02
CA GLU A 103 0.38 -4.65 -15.06
C GLU A 103 -0.67 -3.75 -14.41
N GLY A 104 -0.49 -2.43 -14.50
CA GLY A 104 -1.32 -1.44 -13.80
C GLY A 104 -2.81 -1.53 -14.14
N THR A 105 -3.15 -1.85 -15.38
CA THR A 105 -4.56 -2.06 -15.79
C THR A 105 -5.21 -3.21 -15.03
N GLN A 106 -4.51 -4.34 -14.88
CA GLN A 106 -5.04 -5.50 -14.15
C GLN A 106 -5.15 -5.21 -12.65
N LEU A 107 -4.19 -4.46 -12.10
CA LEU A 107 -4.20 -4.05 -10.71
C LEU A 107 -5.33 -3.05 -10.41
N TRP A 108 -5.62 -2.17 -11.37
CA TRP A 108 -6.78 -1.29 -11.30
C TRP A 108 -8.09 -2.07 -11.33
N ASP A 109 -8.26 -3.04 -12.24
CA ASP A 109 -9.44 -3.91 -12.30
C ASP A 109 -9.66 -4.63 -10.97
N LYS A 110 -8.59 -5.18 -10.37
CA LYS A 110 -8.63 -5.82 -9.06
C LYS A 110 -9.09 -4.86 -7.96
N ALA A 111 -8.53 -3.66 -7.93
CA ALA A 111 -8.92 -2.63 -6.96
C ALA A 111 -10.39 -2.23 -7.10
N MET A 112 -10.87 -2.02 -8.34
CA MET A 112 -12.28 -1.67 -8.59
C MET A 112 -13.25 -2.81 -8.24
N ALA A 113 -12.86 -4.06 -8.48
CA ALA A 113 -13.64 -5.22 -8.05
C ALA A 113 -13.79 -5.31 -6.53
N GLU A 114 -12.79 -4.88 -5.77
CA GLU A 114 -12.85 -4.80 -4.31
C GLU A 114 -13.66 -3.60 -3.82
N ILE A 115 -13.47 -2.43 -4.42
CA ILE A 115 -14.11 -1.17 -4.03
C ILE A 115 -15.59 -1.18 -4.36
N ARG A 116 -15.96 -1.71 -5.54
CA ARG A 116 -17.34 -1.74 -6.09
C ARG A 116 -17.97 -0.34 -6.10
N PRO A 117 -17.40 0.62 -6.86
CA PRO A 117 -17.80 2.03 -6.78
C PRO A 117 -19.27 2.26 -7.11
N GLU A 118 -19.81 1.56 -8.10
CA GLU A 118 -21.21 1.68 -8.51
C GLU A 118 -22.18 1.21 -7.43
N GLN A 119 -21.84 0.08 -6.77
CA GLN A 119 -22.73 -0.55 -5.78
C GLN A 119 -22.68 0.14 -4.41
N ARG A 120 -21.50 0.63 -4.02
CA ARG A 120 -21.27 1.18 -2.66
C ARG A 120 -21.39 2.69 -2.59
N PHE A 121 -21.04 3.39 -3.68
CA PHE A 121 -20.96 4.85 -3.70
C PHE A 121 -21.88 5.47 -4.74
N GLY A 122 -22.50 4.66 -5.61
CA GLY A 122 -23.35 5.16 -6.70
C GLY A 122 -22.56 5.84 -7.82
N ALA A 123 -21.24 5.72 -7.83
CA ALA A 123 -20.38 6.32 -8.84
C ALA A 123 -20.58 5.60 -10.18
N GLN A 124 -20.66 6.35 -11.30
CA GLN A 124 -20.91 5.80 -12.64
C GLN A 124 -19.63 5.81 -13.47
N TYR A 125 -19.30 4.66 -14.05
CA TYR A 125 -18.16 4.57 -14.97
C TYR A 125 -18.41 5.44 -16.21
N GLY A 126 -17.40 6.20 -16.63
CA GLY A 126 -17.48 7.16 -17.73
C GLY A 126 -18.06 8.53 -17.37
N VAL A 127 -18.64 8.68 -16.18
CA VAL A 127 -19.19 9.95 -15.67
C VAL A 127 -18.38 10.47 -14.47
N ASP A 128 -18.25 9.62 -13.45
CA ASP A 128 -17.57 9.98 -12.20
C ASP A 128 -16.14 9.44 -12.16
N TYR A 129 -15.88 8.33 -12.80
CA TYR A 129 -14.54 7.79 -12.93
C TYR A 129 -14.33 7.08 -14.28
N ILE A 130 -13.09 7.10 -14.76
CA ILE A 130 -12.70 6.44 -16.01
C ILE A 130 -11.26 5.93 -15.91
N HIS A 131 -10.99 4.80 -16.56
CA HIS A 131 -9.63 4.31 -16.78
C HIS A 131 -9.29 4.45 -18.26
N ILE A 132 -8.26 5.25 -18.56
CA ILE A 132 -7.83 5.53 -19.94
C ILE A 132 -6.84 4.50 -20.50
N GLY A 133 -6.51 3.47 -19.69
CA GLY A 133 -5.65 2.37 -20.09
C GLY A 133 -4.17 2.61 -19.84
N TYR A 134 -3.35 1.75 -20.47
CA TYR A 134 -1.89 1.81 -20.38
C TYR A 134 -1.33 2.91 -21.29
N ILE A 135 -0.48 3.76 -20.74
CA ILE A 135 0.23 4.82 -21.46
C ILE A 135 1.73 4.49 -21.47
N ALA A 136 2.26 4.18 -22.65
CA ALA A 136 3.68 3.93 -22.82
C ALA A 136 4.50 5.23 -22.74
N GLY A 137 5.65 5.21 -22.07
CA GLY A 137 6.61 6.34 -22.08
C GLY A 137 6.50 7.27 -20.87
N THR A 138 6.51 6.69 -19.70
CA THR A 138 6.47 7.24 -18.34
C THR A 138 6.78 8.74 -18.18
N GLU A 139 8.03 9.17 -18.39
CA GLU A 139 8.43 10.58 -18.15
C GLU A 139 8.04 11.53 -19.29
N THR A 140 8.15 11.05 -20.53
CA THR A 140 7.82 11.86 -21.72
C THR A 140 6.33 12.00 -21.94
N ALA A 141 5.52 11.04 -21.53
CA ALA A 141 4.06 11.12 -21.62
C ALA A 141 3.51 12.10 -20.57
N MET A 142 4.03 12.07 -19.35
CA MET A 142 3.64 13.02 -18.30
C MET A 142 3.99 14.46 -18.66
N ALA A 143 5.18 14.70 -19.23
CA ALA A 143 5.59 16.05 -19.64
C ALA A 143 4.69 16.67 -20.72
N ARG A 144 4.01 15.85 -21.53
CA ARG A 144 3.10 16.32 -22.59
C ARG A 144 1.65 16.54 -22.13
N SER A 145 1.25 15.95 -21.02
CA SER A 145 -0.13 16.05 -20.52
C SER A 145 -0.45 17.39 -19.83
N TRP A 146 0.57 18.23 -19.58
CA TRP A 146 0.42 19.53 -18.92
C TRP A 146 0.39 20.74 -19.90
N HIS A 147 0.39 20.48 -21.21
CA HIS A 147 0.24 21.47 -22.28
C HIS A 147 -1.03 21.24 -23.08
#